data_fdb2333ec8eaed243de738abd8893ba4
#
_entry.id   fdb2333ec8eaed243de738abd8893ba4
#
_cell.length_a   1.000
_cell.length_b   1.000
_cell.length_c   1.000
_cell.angle_alpha   90.00
_cell.angle_beta   90.00
_cell.angle_gamma   90.00
#
_symmetry.space_group_name_H-M   'P 1'
#
loop_
_entity.id
_entity.type
_entity.pdbx_description
1 polymer ?
#
loop_
_entity_poly.entity_id
_entity_poly.type
_entity_poly.pdbx_seq_one_letter_code
_entity_poly.pdbx_strand_id
1 'polypeptide(L)'
;TSGGFTAEQLYSTASYRNRHLRFSSVRGNDLAGWDFSDINLVAVDFRDTKLEGTDFSNATIRNARFSGADGFTETQLQSTKSFVDKELVAVDFSGLDLSGWDFTAQSMQGADLRATLVGAQLVQADLTAANLAAAELANANFAQSTLTGAILRRTTGRGFTAEQFYT
;
A
#
# COMPACT_ATOMS: atom_id res chain seq x y z
N THR A 1 12.10 8.31 -29.40
CA THR A 1 11.01 7.40 -29.02
C THR A 1 11.61 6.04 -28.65
N SER A 2 11.94 5.84 -27.40
CA SER A 2 12.30 4.54 -26.85
C SER A 2 11.04 3.68 -26.86
N GLY A 3 11.04 2.57 -27.60
CA GLY A 3 9.92 1.65 -27.67
C GLY A 3 9.73 0.87 -26.37
N GLY A 4 9.30 1.55 -25.31
CA GLY A 4 8.89 0.94 -24.05
C GLY A 4 7.51 0.30 -24.16
N PHE A 5 7.14 -0.47 -23.12
CA PHE A 5 5.80 -1.03 -22.96
C PHE A 5 4.79 0.11 -22.80
N THR A 6 3.67 0.08 -23.55
CA THR A 6 2.67 1.16 -23.55
C THR A 6 1.33 0.71 -22.94
N ALA A 7 0.49 1.68 -22.55
CA ALA A 7 -0.84 1.41 -22.03
C ALA A 7 -1.70 0.65 -23.04
N GLU A 8 -1.67 1.03 -24.32
CA GLU A 8 -2.42 0.35 -25.39
C GLU A 8 -1.99 -1.11 -25.55
N GLN A 9 -0.68 -1.40 -25.40
CA GLN A 9 -0.18 -2.77 -25.44
C GLN A 9 -0.72 -3.58 -24.26
N LEU A 10 -0.72 -3.02 -23.04
CA LEU A 10 -1.34 -3.67 -21.88
C LEU A 10 -2.84 -3.91 -22.10
N TYR A 11 -3.58 -2.87 -22.47
CA TYR A 11 -5.04 -2.92 -22.64
C TYR A 11 -5.47 -3.88 -23.74
N SER A 12 -4.62 -4.16 -24.71
CA SER A 12 -4.88 -5.14 -25.77
C SER A 12 -4.77 -6.59 -25.31
N THR A 13 -4.11 -6.85 -24.17
CA THR A 13 -3.88 -8.21 -23.68
C THR A 13 -5.17 -8.88 -23.19
N ALA A 14 -5.24 -10.21 -23.34
CA ALA A 14 -6.35 -11.00 -22.78
C ALA A 14 -6.42 -10.86 -21.25
N SER A 15 -5.26 -10.79 -20.56
CA SER A 15 -5.20 -10.65 -19.11
C SER A 15 -5.86 -9.37 -18.64
N TYR A 16 -5.57 -8.23 -19.29
CA TYR A 16 -6.20 -6.95 -18.93
C TYR A 16 -7.70 -6.98 -19.24
N ARG A 17 -8.12 -7.43 -20.42
CA ARG A 17 -9.52 -7.52 -20.84
C ARG A 17 -10.35 -8.44 -19.93
N ASN A 18 -9.73 -9.50 -19.42
CA ASN A 18 -10.34 -10.40 -18.44
C ASN A 18 -10.19 -9.91 -16.99
N ARG A 19 -9.67 -8.70 -16.78
CA ARG A 19 -9.46 -8.08 -15.45
C ARG A 19 -8.57 -8.89 -14.51
N HIS A 20 -7.57 -9.60 -15.03
CA HIS A 20 -6.67 -10.48 -14.29
C HIS A 20 -5.20 -10.20 -14.61
N LEU A 21 -4.57 -9.32 -13.80
CA LEU A 21 -3.13 -9.06 -13.86
C LEU A 21 -2.38 -9.62 -12.63
N ARG A 22 -2.99 -10.57 -11.93
CA ARG A 22 -2.39 -11.17 -10.71
C ARG A 22 -0.98 -11.70 -10.98
N PHE A 23 -0.08 -11.49 -10.00
CA PHE A 23 1.31 -11.96 -10.03
C PHE A 23 2.16 -11.37 -11.17
N SER A 24 1.66 -10.37 -11.90
CA SER A 24 2.45 -9.67 -12.91
C SER A 24 3.44 -8.70 -12.29
N SER A 25 4.47 -8.34 -13.05
CA SER A 25 5.38 -7.27 -12.66
C SER A 25 5.34 -6.15 -13.71
N VAL A 26 5.07 -4.94 -13.22
CA VAL A 26 5.16 -3.70 -14.00
C VAL A 26 6.23 -2.77 -13.42
N ARG A 27 7.12 -3.35 -12.61
CA ARG A 27 8.18 -2.65 -11.89
C ARG A 27 8.99 -1.73 -12.78
N GLY A 28 9.31 -0.54 -12.27
CA GLY A 28 10.22 0.42 -12.90
C GLY A 28 9.64 1.14 -14.12
N ASN A 29 8.35 0.95 -14.44
CA ASN A 29 7.70 1.63 -15.55
C ASN A 29 7.10 2.98 -15.12
N ASP A 30 6.95 3.86 -16.10
CA ASP A 30 6.11 5.05 -15.97
C ASP A 30 4.66 4.66 -16.33
N LEU A 31 3.79 4.61 -15.33
CA LEU A 31 2.39 4.22 -15.46
C LEU A 31 1.46 5.41 -15.19
N ALA A 32 2.00 6.63 -15.24
CA ALA A 32 1.22 7.82 -14.96
C ALA A 32 -0.02 7.91 -15.89
N GLY A 33 -1.19 8.11 -15.28
CA GLY A 33 -2.46 8.17 -15.98
C GLY A 33 -2.98 6.84 -16.57
N TRP A 34 -2.34 5.69 -16.27
CA TRP A 34 -2.85 4.40 -16.74
C TRP A 34 -4.10 3.97 -15.97
N ASP A 35 -4.97 3.23 -16.64
CA ASP A 35 -6.19 2.69 -16.08
C ASP A 35 -5.97 1.25 -15.59
N PHE A 36 -6.11 1.05 -14.28
CA PHE A 36 -6.16 -0.26 -13.61
C PHE A 36 -7.48 -0.44 -12.86
N SER A 37 -8.52 0.34 -13.23
CA SER A 37 -9.82 0.26 -12.58
C SER A 37 -10.46 -1.12 -12.75
N ASP A 38 -11.13 -1.59 -11.69
CA ASP A 38 -11.77 -2.91 -11.62
C ASP A 38 -10.85 -4.12 -11.90
N ILE A 39 -9.53 -3.95 -11.90
CA ILE A 39 -8.57 -5.02 -12.19
C ILE A 39 -8.21 -5.79 -10.92
N ASN A 40 -8.08 -7.11 -11.04
CA ASN A 40 -7.48 -7.92 -9.99
C ASN A 40 -5.94 -7.82 -10.08
N LEU A 41 -5.38 -7.01 -9.16
CA LEU A 41 -3.95 -6.71 -9.03
C LEU A 41 -3.30 -7.48 -7.87
N VAL A 42 -3.90 -8.56 -7.41
CA VAL A 42 -3.33 -9.36 -6.31
C VAL A 42 -1.90 -9.79 -6.63
N ALA A 43 -0.97 -9.46 -5.74
CA ALA A 43 0.45 -9.75 -5.84
C ALA A 43 1.14 -9.14 -7.08
N VAL A 44 0.62 -8.05 -7.63
CA VAL A 44 1.30 -7.29 -8.68
C VAL A 44 2.47 -6.50 -8.09
N ASP A 45 3.56 -6.44 -8.83
CA ASP A 45 4.77 -5.71 -8.46
C ASP A 45 4.80 -4.33 -9.13
N PHE A 46 4.45 -3.28 -8.35
CA PHE A 46 4.50 -1.86 -8.74
C PHE A 46 5.75 -1.15 -8.21
N ARG A 47 6.75 -1.88 -7.73
CA ARG A 47 7.94 -1.22 -7.15
C ARG A 47 8.65 -0.33 -8.16
N ASP A 48 9.12 0.81 -7.65
CA ASP A 48 9.90 1.79 -8.43
C ASP A 48 9.13 2.32 -9.67
N THR A 49 7.78 2.29 -9.67
CA THR A 49 6.94 2.83 -10.74
C THR A 49 6.58 4.29 -10.50
N LYS A 50 6.20 5.01 -11.56
CA LYS A 50 5.49 6.28 -11.42
C LYS A 50 4.00 6.04 -11.56
N LEU A 51 3.23 6.54 -10.58
CA LEU A 51 1.79 6.29 -10.45
C LEU A 51 0.96 7.59 -10.41
N GLU A 52 1.52 8.73 -10.82
CA GLU A 52 0.78 9.99 -10.83
C GLU A 52 -0.47 9.87 -11.70
N GLY A 53 -1.65 10.11 -11.12
CA GLY A 53 -2.92 10.03 -11.83
C GLY A 53 -3.33 8.64 -12.32
N THR A 54 -2.62 7.58 -11.93
CA THR A 54 -3.03 6.18 -12.22
C THR A 54 -4.36 5.88 -11.54
N ASP A 55 -5.30 5.29 -12.28
CA ASP A 55 -6.62 4.92 -11.76
C ASP A 55 -6.60 3.49 -11.19
N PHE A 56 -6.84 3.36 -9.89
CA PHE A 56 -6.99 2.09 -9.16
C PHE A 56 -8.43 1.85 -8.66
N SER A 57 -9.41 2.59 -9.16
CA SER A 57 -10.80 2.49 -8.69
C SER A 57 -11.30 1.05 -8.77
N ASN A 58 -11.88 0.55 -7.66
CA ASN A 58 -12.34 -0.84 -7.53
C ASN A 58 -11.28 -1.94 -7.75
N ALA A 59 -10.00 -1.61 -7.84
CA ALA A 59 -8.96 -2.61 -7.99
C ALA A 59 -8.77 -3.42 -6.70
N THR A 60 -8.42 -4.71 -6.82
CA THR A 60 -8.02 -5.54 -5.69
C THR A 60 -6.50 -5.61 -5.60
N ILE A 61 -5.89 -5.14 -4.49
CA ILE A 61 -4.44 -4.95 -4.36
C ILE A 61 -3.79 -5.81 -3.26
N ARG A 62 -4.46 -6.83 -2.73
CA ARG A 62 -3.86 -7.71 -1.70
C ARG A 62 -2.50 -8.25 -2.15
N ASN A 63 -1.50 -8.28 -1.26
CA ASN A 63 -0.13 -8.67 -1.55
C ASN A 63 0.59 -7.83 -2.65
N ALA A 64 -0.01 -6.75 -3.17
CA ALA A 64 0.66 -5.90 -4.14
C ALA A 64 1.83 -5.14 -3.49
N ARG A 65 2.83 -4.78 -4.29
CA ARG A 65 4.05 -4.15 -3.82
C ARG A 65 4.19 -2.76 -4.41
N PHE A 66 4.22 -1.73 -3.53
CA PHE A 66 4.34 -0.33 -3.92
C PHE A 66 5.65 0.32 -3.45
N SER A 67 6.60 -0.45 -2.93
CA SER A 67 7.86 0.11 -2.43
C SER A 67 8.57 0.93 -3.49
N GLY A 68 8.91 2.19 -3.17
CA GLY A 68 9.55 3.12 -4.10
C GLY A 68 8.66 3.61 -5.24
N ALA A 69 7.35 3.36 -5.20
CA ALA A 69 6.42 3.94 -6.16
C ALA A 69 6.30 5.45 -5.93
N ASP A 70 6.44 6.24 -6.99
CA ASP A 70 6.32 7.69 -6.97
C ASP A 70 4.93 8.12 -7.42
N GLY A 71 4.37 9.17 -6.80
CA GLY A 71 3.04 9.68 -7.13
C GLY A 71 1.86 8.80 -6.68
N PHE A 72 2.10 7.77 -5.82
CA PHE A 72 1.02 7.02 -5.20
C PHE A 72 0.41 7.82 -4.05
N THR A 73 -0.89 8.01 -4.06
CA THR A 73 -1.61 8.89 -3.13
C THR A 73 -2.62 8.13 -2.26
N GLU A 74 -2.98 8.73 -1.10
CA GLU A 74 -4.05 8.20 -0.25
C GLU A 74 -5.38 8.07 -1.00
N THR A 75 -5.73 9.05 -1.84
CA THR A 75 -6.97 9.02 -2.64
C THR A 75 -6.99 7.82 -3.59
N GLN A 76 -5.87 7.50 -4.24
CA GLN A 76 -5.77 6.31 -5.08
C GLN A 76 -5.94 5.02 -4.25
N LEU A 77 -5.32 4.93 -3.07
CA LEU A 77 -5.51 3.78 -2.18
C LEU A 77 -6.98 3.64 -1.76
N GLN A 78 -7.60 4.73 -1.31
CA GLN A 78 -8.98 4.75 -0.83
C GLN A 78 -10.00 4.40 -1.92
N SER A 79 -9.69 4.63 -3.20
CA SER A 79 -10.54 4.25 -4.33
C SER A 79 -10.55 2.74 -4.62
N THR A 80 -9.55 2.00 -4.08
CA THR A 80 -9.45 0.55 -4.33
C THR A 80 -10.56 -0.23 -3.62
N LYS A 81 -10.98 -1.34 -4.26
CA LYS A 81 -11.89 -2.30 -3.62
C LYS A 81 -11.28 -2.87 -2.32
N SER A 82 -9.97 -3.14 -2.32
CA SER A 82 -9.29 -3.65 -1.13
C SER A 82 -9.38 -2.71 0.06
N PHE A 83 -9.29 -1.40 -0.14
CA PHE A 83 -9.46 -0.43 0.94
C PHE A 83 -10.92 -0.37 1.42
N VAL A 84 -11.88 -0.29 0.50
CA VAL A 84 -13.31 -0.27 0.81
C VAL A 84 -13.75 -1.51 1.58
N ASP A 85 -13.26 -2.68 1.18
CA ASP A 85 -13.55 -3.97 1.84
C ASP A 85 -12.69 -4.17 3.12
N LYS A 86 -11.81 -3.22 3.46
CA LYS A 86 -10.86 -3.30 4.59
C LYS A 86 -9.87 -4.47 4.48
N GLU A 87 -9.39 -4.77 3.30
CA GLU A 87 -8.53 -5.92 2.99
C GLU A 87 -7.18 -5.49 2.40
N LEU A 88 -6.33 -4.82 3.19
CA LEU A 88 -4.95 -4.45 2.81
C LEU A 88 -3.92 -5.51 3.24
N VAL A 89 -4.33 -6.78 3.24
CA VAL A 89 -3.51 -7.91 3.72
C VAL A 89 -2.25 -8.04 2.88
N ALA A 90 -1.10 -8.08 3.56
CA ALA A 90 0.25 -8.29 3.02
C ALA A 90 0.64 -7.31 1.90
N VAL A 91 0.04 -6.11 1.84
CA VAL A 91 0.50 -5.05 0.92
C VAL A 91 1.85 -4.53 1.38
N ASP A 92 2.77 -4.31 0.45
CA ASP A 92 4.09 -3.72 0.72
C ASP A 92 4.06 -2.22 0.40
N PHE A 93 4.05 -1.40 1.44
CA PHE A 93 4.15 0.06 1.41
C PHE A 93 5.53 0.56 1.86
N SER A 94 6.53 -0.33 1.94
CA SER A 94 7.84 0.03 2.49
C SER A 94 8.49 1.18 1.72
N GLY A 95 9.07 2.11 2.48
CA GLY A 95 9.74 3.30 1.94
C GLY A 95 8.83 4.41 1.46
N LEU A 96 7.51 4.26 1.51
CA LEU A 96 6.57 5.34 1.17
C LEU A 96 6.41 6.35 2.32
N ASP A 97 5.98 7.55 1.98
CA ASP A 97 5.47 8.53 2.95
C ASP A 97 3.94 8.39 3.04
N LEU A 98 3.50 7.85 4.17
CA LEU A 98 2.09 7.62 4.51
C LEU A 98 1.66 8.54 5.67
N SER A 99 2.35 9.68 5.83
CA SER A 99 2.08 10.60 6.92
C SER A 99 0.65 11.13 6.87
N GLY A 100 -0.05 11.02 8.00
CA GLY A 100 -1.43 11.46 8.14
C GLY A 100 -2.50 10.57 7.48
N TRP A 101 -2.12 9.49 6.77
CA TRP A 101 -3.09 8.63 6.12
C TRP A 101 -3.98 7.90 7.13
N ASP A 102 -5.23 7.65 6.72
CA ASP A 102 -6.22 6.97 7.56
C ASP A 102 -6.36 5.49 7.19
N PHE A 103 -5.87 4.63 8.08
CA PHE A 103 -5.99 3.17 8.01
C PHE A 103 -6.93 2.62 9.09
N THR A 104 -7.86 3.44 9.58
CA THR A 104 -8.79 3.04 10.63
C THR A 104 -9.57 1.79 10.24
N ALA A 105 -9.55 0.79 11.12
CA ALA A 105 -10.20 -0.50 10.98
C ALA A 105 -9.78 -1.32 9.73
N GLN A 106 -8.63 -1.03 9.12
CA GLN A 106 -8.09 -1.81 8.03
C GLN A 106 -7.48 -3.13 8.53
N SER A 107 -7.69 -4.23 7.80
CA SER A 107 -6.94 -5.47 7.95
C SER A 107 -5.64 -5.36 7.17
N MET A 108 -4.53 -5.18 7.91
CA MET A 108 -3.18 -5.02 7.37
C MET A 108 -2.27 -6.16 7.82
N GLN A 109 -2.84 -7.35 8.00
CA GLN A 109 -2.10 -8.53 8.45
C GLN A 109 -0.92 -8.83 7.50
N GLY A 110 0.27 -8.94 8.06
CA GLY A 110 1.49 -9.20 7.29
C GLY A 110 1.93 -8.08 6.36
N ALA A 111 1.31 -6.90 6.41
CA ALA A 111 1.72 -5.76 5.59
C ALA A 111 3.16 -5.31 5.93
N ASP A 112 3.89 -4.84 4.92
CA ASP A 112 5.19 -4.21 5.12
C ASP A 112 5.01 -2.68 5.23
N LEU A 113 5.12 -2.19 6.47
CA LEU A 113 4.93 -0.80 6.88
C LEU A 113 6.25 -0.15 7.34
N ARG A 114 7.38 -0.55 6.78
CA ARG A 114 8.68 0.12 6.98
C ARG A 114 8.70 1.46 6.24
N ALA A 115 7.83 2.36 6.64
CA ALA A 115 7.41 3.58 5.96
C ALA A 115 7.49 4.77 6.91
N THR A 116 7.28 5.99 6.41
CA THR A 116 6.97 7.15 7.23
C THR A 116 5.47 7.15 7.51
N LEU A 117 5.09 7.06 8.80
CA LEU A 117 3.72 6.96 9.30
C LEU A 117 3.43 8.07 10.32
N VAL A 118 4.08 9.22 10.18
CA VAL A 118 3.92 10.35 11.10
C VAL A 118 2.47 10.83 11.10
N GLY A 119 1.81 10.78 12.27
CA GLY A 119 0.41 11.18 12.42
C GLY A 119 -0.62 10.26 11.76
N ALA A 120 -0.20 9.11 11.18
CA ALA A 120 -1.13 8.17 10.56
C ALA A 120 -2.15 7.60 11.57
N GLN A 121 -3.38 7.35 11.13
CA GLN A 121 -4.43 6.77 11.94
C GLN A 121 -4.49 5.25 11.70
N LEU A 122 -4.15 4.48 12.73
CA LEU A 122 -4.17 3.01 12.71
C LEU A 122 -5.17 2.48 13.75
N VAL A 123 -6.19 3.31 14.07
CA VAL A 123 -7.21 3.00 15.07
C VAL A 123 -7.96 1.73 14.67
N GLN A 124 -8.07 0.76 15.59
CA GLN A 124 -8.72 -0.53 15.32
C GLN A 124 -8.15 -1.32 14.15
N ALA A 125 -6.97 -0.96 13.62
CA ALA A 125 -6.34 -1.71 12.53
C ALA A 125 -5.85 -3.08 13.04
N ASP A 126 -5.98 -4.11 12.20
CA ASP A 126 -5.36 -5.40 12.45
C ASP A 126 -3.98 -5.44 11.79
N LEU A 127 -2.96 -5.25 12.62
CA LEU A 127 -1.53 -5.26 12.25
C LEU A 127 -0.84 -6.58 12.63
N THR A 128 -1.61 -7.67 12.77
CA THR A 128 -1.06 -8.99 13.09
C THR A 128 0.05 -9.35 12.11
N ALA A 129 1.24 -9.65 12.64
CA ALA A 129 2.44 -9.98 11.86
C ALA A 129 2.92 -8.88 10.89
N ALA A 130 2.41 -7.65 10.98
CA ALA A 130 2.88 -6.54 10.14
C ALA A 130 4.32 -6.16 10.49
N ASN A 131 5.07 -5.70 9.51
CA ASN A 131 6.46 -5.28 9.66
C ASN A 131 6.56 -3.74 9.71
N LEU A 132 6.70 -3.18 10.91
CA LEU A 132 6.93 -1.75 11.15
C LEU A 132 8.40 -1.45 11.52
N ALA A 133 9.32 -2.37 11.25
CA ALA A 133 10.73 -2.19 11.63
C ALA A 133 11.30 -0.89 11.05
N ALA A 134 11.86 -0.03 11.92
CA ALA A 134 12.42 1.27 11.57
C ALA A 134 11.41 2.26 10.93
N ALA A 135 10.10 2.02 11.02
CA ALA A 135 9.08 2.98 10.64
C ALA A 135 9.17 4.27 11.48
N GLU A 136 8.83 5.40 10.89
CA GLU A 136 8.71 6.69 11.60
C GLU A 136 7.28 6.83 12.10
N LEU A 137 7.07 6.81 13.43
CA LEU A 137 5.77 6.66 14.07
C LEU A 137 5.38 7.85 14.95
N ALA A 138 6.03 9.00 14.79
CA ALA A 138 5.71 10.16 15.60
C ALA A 138 4.22 10.54 15.44
N ASN A 139 3.51 10.61 16.57
CA ASN A 139 2.07 10.92 16.62
C ASN A 139 1.16 9.94 15.85
N ALA A 140 1.64 8.80 15.43
CA ALA A 140 0.78 7.76 14.87
C ALA A 140 -0.17 7.22 15.96
N ASN A 141 -1.43 7.02 15.60
CA ASN A 141 -2.47 6.60 16.54
C ASN A 141 -2.78 5.11 16.37
N PHE A 142 -2.44 4.31 17.37
CA PHE A 142 -2.67 2.86 17.40
C PHE A 142 -3.82 2.45 18.32
N ALA A 143 -4.71 3.37 18.70
CA ALA A 143 -5.80 3.06 19.63
C ALA A 143 -6.58 1.82 19.19
N GLN A 144 -6.71 0.83 20.08
CA GLN A 144 -7.44 -0.41 19.85
C GLN A 144 -6.90 -1.26 18.67
N SER A 145 -5.71 -0.99 18.12
CA SER A 145 -5.12 -1.82 17.09
C SER A 145 -4.62 -3.15 17.63
N THR A 146 -4.57 -4.18 16.76
CA THR A 146 -4.00 -5.48 17.09
C THR A 146 -2.57 -5.56 16.56
N LEU A 147 -1.59 -5.77 17.47
CA LEU A 147 -0.16 -5.83 17.14
C LEU A 147 0.44 -7.24 17.35
N THR A 148 -0.37 -8.29 17.36
CA THR A 148 0.09 -9.66 17.61
C THR A 148 1.15 -10.07 16.58
N GLY A 149 2.37 -10.36 17.03
CA GLY A 149 3.48 -10.74 16.15
C GLY A 149 4.03 -9.62 15.26
N ALA A 150 3.55 -8.38 15.40
CA ALA A 150 4.08 -7.24 14.67
C ALA A 150 5.55 -6.97 15.02
N ILE A 151 6.34 -6.52 14.05
CA ILE A 151 7.76 -6.22 14.20
C ILE A 151 7.95 -4.71 14.37
N LEU A 152 8.25 -4.25 15.60
CA LEU A 152 8.40 -2.83 15.98
C LEU A 152 9.86 -2.43 16.28
N ARG A 153 10.84 -3.22 15.89
CA ARG A 153 12.24 -2.94 16.21
C ARG A 153 12.71 -1.61 15.59
N ARG A 154 13.49 -0.83 16.36
CA ARG A 154 14.07 0.46 15.96
C ARG A 154 13.06 1.57 15.69
N THR A 155 11.86 1.50 16.28
CA THR A 155 10.82 2.53 16.15
C THR A 155 10.88 3.58 17.27
N THR A 156 11.39 3.24 18.48
CA THR A 156 11.43 4.17 19.61
C THR A 156 12.28 5.43 19.36
N GLY A 157 13.40 5.29 18.64
CA GLY A 157 14.19 6.44 18.18
C GLY A 157 13.54 7.22 17.01
N ARG A 158 12.34 6.82 16.56
CA ARG A 158 11.60 7.37 15.43
C ARG A 158 10.17 7.77 15.83
N GLY A 159 10.00 8.17 17.08
CA GLY A 159 8.77 8.75 17.59
C GLY A 159 7.74 7.76 18.13
N PHE A 160 8.04 6.44 18.17
CA PHE A 160 7.16 5.49 18.84
C PHE A 160 7.37 5.55 20.36
N THR A 161 6.30 5.77 21.10
CA THR A 161 6.32 5.94 22.56
C THR A 161 5.47 4.89 23.26
N ALA A 162 5.74 4.68 24.58
CA ALA A 162 4.93 3.76 25.38
C ALA A 162 3.46 4.20 25.46
N GLU A 163 3.18 5.50 25.41
CA GLU A 163 1.82 6.05 25.46
C GLU A 163 0.95 5.56 24.31
N GLN A 164 1.54 5.34 23.14
CA GLN A 164 0.81 4.84 21.96
C GLN A 164 0.31 3.39 22.12
N PHE A 165 0.80 2.64 23.13
CA PHE A 165 0.30 1.31 23.46
C PHE A 165 -0.94 1.32 24.38
N TYR A 166 -1.21 2.42 25.06
CA TYR A 166 -2.21 2.46 26.15
C TYR A 166 -3.46 3.27 25.78
N THR A 167 -3.56 3.75 24.56
CA THR A 167 -4.71 4.45 24.02
C THR A 167 -5.61 3.50 23.23
#